data_0b85cba3dbc141547860ee3f158ae378
#
_entry.id   0b85cba3dbc141547860ee3f158ae378
#
_cell.length_a   1.000
_cell.length_b   1.000
_cell.length_c   1.000
_cell.angle_alpha   90.00
_cell.angle_beta   90.00
_cell.angle_gamma   90.00
#
_symmetry.space_group_name_H-M   'P 1'
#
loop_
_entity.id
_entity.type
_entity.pdbx_description
1 polymer ?
#
loop_
_entity_poly.entity_id
_entity_poly.type
_entity_poly.pdbx_seq_one_letter_code
_entity_poly.pdbx_strand_id
1 'polypeptide(L)' 'LVLTPTEFSILQLLLEHKGNVVSSEELFHHIWKNEYYSKKNNTITVHIRHLREKMKDSFDEPRYIKTIWGCGYKIEK' A
#
# COMPACT_ATOMS: atom_id res chain seq x y z
N LEU A 1 -14.80 10.03 1.01
CA LEU A 1 -13.45 9.65 0.63
C LEU A 1 -13.46 9.02 -0.77
N VAL A 2 -12.83 9.69 -1.72
CA VAL A 2 -12.79 9.20 -3.11
C VAL A 2 -11.42 8.64 -3.42
N LEU A 3 -11.36 7.35 -3.73
CA LEU A 3 -10.11 6.65 -4.08
C LEU A 3 -10.11 6.32 -5.56
N THR A 4 -8.90 6.38 -6.17
CA THR A 4 -8.74 5.84 -7.52
C THR A 4 -8.87 4.32 -7.47
N PRO A 5 -9.16 3.65 -8.61
CA PRO A 5 -9.21 2.18 -8.63
C PRO A 5 -7.94 1.53 -8.09
N THR A 6 -6.78 2.09 -8.39
CA THR A 6 -5.50 1.57 -7.89
C THR A 6 -5.40 1.69 -6.38
N GLU A 7 -5.74 2.87 -5.85
CA GLU A 7 -5.73 3.10 -4.40
C GLU A 7 -6.71 2.17 -3.69
N PHE A 8 -7.89 2.00 -4.26
CA PHE A 8 -8.88 1.09 -3.70
C PHE A 8 -8.37 -0.35 -3.66
N SER A 9 -7.73 -0.80 -4.75
CA SER A 9 -7.19 -2.16 -4.81
C SER A 9 -6.10 -2.38 -3.76
N ILE A 10 -5.24 -1.39 -3.55
CA ILE A 10 -4.19 -1.47 -2.53
C ILE A 10 -4.81 -1.57 -1.14
N LEU A 11 -5.75 -0.69 -0.84
CA LEU A 11 -6.41 -0.69 0.46
C LEU A 11 -7.16 -2.00 0.71
N GLN A 12 -7.85 -2.49 -0.30
CA GLN A 12 -8.58 -3.75 -0.19
C GLN A 12 -7.65 -4.91 0.14
N LEU A 13 -6.52 -5.01 -0.55
CA LEU A 13 -5.56 -6.08 -0.29
C LEU A 13 -4.98 -5.99 1.12
N LEU A 14 -4.64 -4.78 1.55
CA LEU A 14 -4.12 -4.58 2.90
C LEU A 14 -5.16 -4.96 3.96
N LEU A 15 -6.43 -4.63 3.73
CA LEU A 15 -7.51 -4.99 4.65
C LEU A 15 -7.74 -6.50 4.70
N GLU A 16 -7.62 -7.18 3.57
CA GLU A 16 -7.74 -8.64 3.52
C GLU A 16 -6.63 -9.32 4.33
N HIS A 17 -5.47 -8.68 4.44
CA HIS A 17 -4.33 -9.18 5.21
C HIS A 17 -4.13 -8.41 6.52
N LYS A 18 -5.20 -7.85 7.06
CA LYS A 18 -5.14 -7.01 8.26
C LYS A 18 -4.34 -7.69 9.37
N GLY A 19 -3.37 -6.95 9.90
CA GLY A 19 -2.46 -7.47 10.92
C GLY A 19 -1.22 -8.15 10.36
N ASN A 20 -1.15 -8.39 9.05
CA ASN A 20 -0.01 -9.02 8.40
C ASN A 20 0.63 -8.09 7.40
N VAL A 21 1.93 -8.26 7.17
CA VAL A 21 2.67 -7.46 6.22
C VAL A 21 2.40 -7.94 4.80
N VAL A 22 2.11 -6.98 3.90
CA VAL A 22 1.99 -7.24 2.47
C VAL A 22 3.16 -6.55 1.80
N SER A 23 3.97 -7.28 1.04
CA SER A 23 5.13 -6.71 0.38
C SER A 23 4.72 -5.78 -0.77
N SER A 24 5.61 -4.84 -1.11
CA SER A 24 5.40 -3.98 -2.27
C SER A 24 5.25 -4.80 -3.55
N GLU A 25 6.02 -5.89 -3.66
CA GLU A 25 5.93 -6.78 -4.79
C GLU A 25 4.56 -7.43 -4.90
N GLU A 26 4.01 -7.91 -3.78
CA GLU A 26 2.67 -8.48 -3.78
C GLU A 26 1.62 -7.46 -4.18
N LEU A 27 1.72 -6.24 -3.67
CA LEU A 27 0.81 -5.16 -4.05
C LEU A 27 0.91 -4.86 -5.54
N PHE A 28 2.13 -4.78 -6.05
CA PHE A 28 2.35 -4.51 -7.47
C PHE A 28 1.72 -5.60 -8.33
N HIS A 29 1.98 -6.86 -8.02
CA HIS A 29 1.45 -7.97 -8.81
C HIS A 29 -0.06 -8.12 -8.69
N HIS A 30 -0.63 -7.71 -7.58
CA HIS A 30 -2.09 -7.70 -7.41
C HIS A 30 -2.76 -6.72 -8.38
N ILE A 31 -2.10 -5.59 -8.65
CA ILE A 31 -2.67 -4.52 -9.46
C ILE A 31 -2.27 -4.67 -10.93
N TRP A 32 -1.01 -4.96 -11.17
CA TRP A 32 -0.45 -5.09 -12.53
C TRP A 32 0.07 -6.50 -12.75
N LYS A 33 -0.84 -7.45 -12.90
CA LYS A 33 -0.55 -8.89 -12.91
C LYS A 33 0.47 -9.33 -13.95
N ASN A 34 0.51 -8.65 -15.11
CA ASN A 34 1.38 -9.02 -16.20
C ASN A 34 2.59 -8.10 -16.35
N GLU A 35 2.79 -7.19 -15.40
CA GLU A 35 3.90 -6.25 -15.44
C GLU A 35 5.08 -6.74 -14.61
N TYR A 36 6.26 -6.29 -14.98
CA TYR A 36 7.48 -6.62 -14.25
C TYR A 36 7.67 -5.68 -13.07
N TYR A 37 7.87 -6.24 -11.88
CA TYR A 37 8.19 -5.44 -10.71
C TYR A 37 9.69 -5.20 -10.63
N SER A 38 10.08 -3.94 -10.43
CA SER A 38 11.46 -3.56 -10.16
C SER A 38 11.50 -2.78 -8.85
N LYS A 39 12.48 -3.06 -8.00
CA LYS A 39 12.67 -2.32 -6.75
C LYS A 39 12.93 -0.84 -6.99
N LYS A 40 13.36 -0.48 -8.19
CA LYS A 40 13.57 0.93 -8.56
C LYS A 40 12.28 1.61 -8.97
N ASN A 41 11.21 0.85 -9.15
CA ASN A 41 9.92 1.39 -9.50
C ASN A 41 9.18 1.80 -8.23
N ASN A 42 9.01 3.09 -8.01
CA ASN A 42 8.39 3.64 -6.81
C ASN A 42 6.88 3.81 -6.95
N THR A 43 6.26 3.12 -7.92
CA THR A 43 4.82 3.28 -8.18
C THR A 43 3.97 2.99 -6.94
N ILE A 44 4.25 1.89 -6.26
CA ILE A 44 3.50 1.53 -5.05
C ILE A 44 3.68 2.59 -3.97
N THR A 45 4.89 3.05 -3.76
CA THR A 45 5.17 4.08 -2.74
C THR A 45 4.35 5.34 -2.99
N VAL A 46 4.26 5.77 -4.25
CA VAL A 46 3.49 6.95 -4.63
C VAL A 46 2.01 6.76 -4.30
N HIS A 47 1.45 5.60 -4.65
CA HIS A 47 0.03 5.31 -4.37
C HIS A 47 -0.25 5.21 -2.88
N ILE A 48 0.66 4.62 -2.11
CA ILE A 48 0.52 4.56 -0.65
C ILE A 48 0.54 5.97 -0.06
N ARG A 49 1.42 6.82 -0.56
CA ARG A 49 1.50 8.21 -0.10
C ARG A 49 0.19 8.95 -0.35
N HIS A 50 -0.36 8.85 -1.57
CA HIS A 50 -1.63 9.48 -1.90
C HIS A 50 -2.77 8.93 -1.04
N LEU A 51 -2.76 7.63 -0.80
CA LEU A 51 -3.78 6.98 0.01
C LEU A 51 -3.73 7.51 1.45
N ARG A 52 -2.52 7.63 2.02
CA ARG A 52 -2.37 8.21 3.35
C ARG A 52 -2.89 9.63 3.42
N GLU A 53 -2.56 10.45 2.42
CA GLU A 53 -3.04 11.82 2.38
C GLU A 53 -4.56 11.89 2.37
N LYS A 54 -5.21 11.03 1.60
CA LYS A 54 -6.67 10.98 1.52
C LYS A 54 -7.31 10.48 2.81
N MET A 55 -6.64 9.57 3.50
CA MET A 55 -7.11 9.05 4.78
C MET A 55 -6.73 9.94 5.95
N LYS A 56 -6.00 11.02 5.67
CA LYS A 56 -5.44 11.92 6.69
C LYS A 56 -4.55 11.17 7.67
N ASP A 57 -3.84 10.18 7.16
CA ASP A 57 -2.88 9.41 7.92
C ASP A 57 -1.53 10.11 7.90
N SER A 58 -0.77 10.00 8.98
CA SER A 58 0.54 10.61 9.10
C SER A 58 1.64 9.65 8.66
N PHE A 59 2.64 10.17 7.95
CA PHE A 59 3.83 9.38 7.65
C PHE A 59 4.65 9.11 8.91
N ASP A 60 4.74 10.10 9.80
CA ASP A 60 5.56 9.99 11.03
C ASP A 60 4.89 9.14 12.09
N GLU A 61 3.57 9.26 12.22
CA GLU A 61 2.81 8.49 13.20
C GLU A 61 1.60 7.85 12.50
N PRO A 62 1.85 6.83 11.65
CA PRO A 62 0.76 6.24 10.89
C PRO A 62 -0.25 5.52 11.79
N ARG A 63 -1.53 5.82 11.56
CA ARG A 63 -2.64 5.22 12.30
C ARG A 63 -3.24 4.04 11.58
N TYR A 64 -3.21 4.06 10.25
CA TYR A 64 -3.88 3.05 9.41
C TYR A 64 -2.88 2.20 8.66
N ILE A 65 -2.07 2.82 7.82
CA ILE A 65 -1.11 2.11 6.98
C ILE A 65 0.28 2.32 7.54
N LYS A 66 0.89 1.25 8.03
CA LYS A 66 2.25 1.29 8.55
C LYS A 66 3.24 0.81 7.51
N THR A 67 4.38 1.50 7.42
CA THR A 67 5.50 1.06 6.61
C THR A 67 6.37 0.12 7.43
N ILE A 68 6.61 -1.07 6.92
CA ILE A 68 7.54 -2.02 7.54
C ILE A 68 8.79 -2.02 6.67
N TRP A 69 9.79 -1.31 7.10
CA TRP A 69 10.98 -1.09 6.30
C TRP A 69 11.64 -2.40 5.88
N GLY A 70 11.92 -2.51 4.57
CA GLY A 70 12.51 -3.70 4.00
C GLY A 70 11.52 -4.83 3.73
N CYS A 71 10.27 -4.71 4.18
CA CYS A 71 9.27 -5.79 4.05
C CYS A 71 8.06 -5.37 3.24
N GLY A 72 7.45 -4.21 3.57
CA GLY A 72 6.24 -3.76 2.86
C GLY A 72 5.38 -2.88 3.72
N TYR A 73 4.08 -3.11 3.66
CA TYR A 73 3.09 -2.30 4.38
C TYR A 73 2.10 -3.21 5.09
N LYS A 74 1.45 -2.68 6.13
CA LYS A 74 0.38 -3.42 6.78
C LYS A 74 -0.62 -2.45 7.41
N ILE A 75 -1.83 -2.97 7.65
CA ILE A 75 -2.85 -2.28 8.43
C ILE A 75 -2.94 -2.99 9.76
N GLU A 76 -2.81 -2.25 10.85
CA GLU A 76 -2.94 -2.79 12.18
C GLU A 76 -4.39 -3.18 12.45
N LYS A 77 -4.57 -4.17 13.29
CA LYS A 77 -5.90 -4.58 13.71
C LYS A 77 -6.57 -3.48 14.55
#